data_774493b06835bc5ce978c3cc39f90667
#
_entry.id   774493b06835bc5ce978c3cc39f90667
#
_cell.length_a   1.000
_cell.length_b   1.000
_cell.length_c   1.000
_cell.angle_alpha   90.00
_cell.angle_beta   90.00
_cell.angle_gamma   90.00
#
_symmetry.space_group_name_H-M   'P 1'
#
loop_
_entity.id
_entity.type
_entity.pdbx_description
1 polymer ?
#
loop_
_entity_poly.entity_id
_entity_poly.type
_entity_poly.pdbx_seq_one_letter_code
_entity_poly.pdbx_strand_id
1 'polypeptide(L)'
;ESLAQILWFVGVKPMPDSVGRVNKLELIPLEELGRPRVDVVVNCSGVFRDLFINQMALIDQAVKMAAEADEPLEQNFVRKHALEQAEKEGTSLRDAACRVFSNASGSYSSNVNLAVENSSWEDEGELQEMYLSRKTFAFNADNPGEMNQKREVFESVMKTADVTFQNLDSAEISLTDVSHYFDSDPTKLIAGLRDDGKAPTSYIADTTTANAQVRSLSETIRLDSRTKLLNPKWYEGMLDSGYEGVREVAKRLNFTLGWSATSGSVDNFVYEEANETFINDPEMRKRLLELNPHSFRRIVGTLLEVNGRGYWETSDENIQQLQELYQEVEDRIEGVAS
;
A
#
# COMPACT_ATOMS: atom_id res chain seq x y z
N GLU A 1 -6.29 3.86 -15.70
CA GLU A 1 -7.37 4.17 -14.74
C GLU A 1 -6.89 5.15 -13.68
N SER A 2 -5.83 4.88 -12.93
CA SER A 2 -5.27 5.80 -11.91
C SER A 2 -5.02 7.21 -12.46
N LEU A 3 -4.43 7.34 -13.66
CA LEU A 3 -4.22 8.64 -14.30
C LEU A 3 -5.55 9.38 -14.55
N ALA A 4 -6.57 8.67 -15.05
CA ALA A 4 -7.87 9.28 -15.29
C ALA A 4 -8.56 9.74 -14.00
N GLN A 5 -8.45 8.96 -12.93
CA GLN A 5 -8.96 9.33 -11.60
C GLN A 5 -8.25 10.58 -11.06
N ILE A 6 -6.92 10.62 -11.14
CA ILE A 6 -6.13 11.78 -10.69
C ILE A 6 -6.49 13.04 -11.46
N LEU A 7 -6.55 12.96 -12.80
CA LEU A 7 -6.95 14.09 -13.64
C LEU A 7 -8.38 14.56 -13.32
N TRP A 8 -9.29 13.60 -13.05
CA TRP A 8 -10.65 13.91 -12.65
C TRP A 8 -10.69 14.64 -11.30
N PHE A 9 -9.95 14.18 -10.27
CA PHE A 9 -9.88 14.84 -8.97
C PHE A 9 -9.35 16.27 -9.08
N VAL A 10 -8.27 16.46 -9.82
CA VAL A 10 -7.66 17.79 -10.06
C VAL A 10 -8.56 18.67 -10.92
N GLY A 11 -9.46 18.08 -11.71
CA GLY A 11 -10.37 18.80 -12.60
C GLY A 11 -9.71 19.24 -13.91
N VAL A 12 -8.94 18.32 -14.51
CA VAL A 12 -8.22 18.52 -15.77
C VAL A 12 -8.64 17.45 -16.78
N LYS A 13 -8.87 17.88 -18.01
CA LYS A 13 -9.32 17.03 -19.12
C LYS A 13 -8.14 16.70 -20.03
N PRO A 14 -7.91 15.40 -20.36
CA PRO A 14 -6.93 15.02 -21.36
C PRO A 14 -7.46 15.32 -22.76
N MET A 15 -6.62 15.93 -23.60
CA MET A 15 -6.93 16.26 -24.98
C MET A 15 -6.13 15.35 -25.93
N PRO A 16 -6.78 14.36 -26.56
CA PRO A 16 -6.10 13.50 -27.52
C PRO A 16 -5.84 14.23 -28.85
N ASP A 17 -4.71 13.92 -29.47
CA ASP A 17 -4.42 14.31 -30.83
C ASP A 17 -5.20 13.46 -31.87
N SER A 18 -4.96 13.69 -33.14
CA SER A 18 -5.64 12.99 -34.25
C SER A 18 -5.39 11.47 -34.30
N VAL A 19 -4.39 10.97 -33.58
CA VAL A 19 -4.06 9.52 -33.46
C VAL A 19 -4.37 8.97 -32.07
N GLY A 20 -5.09 9.74 -31.24
CA GLY A 20 -5.54 9.31 -29.92
C GLY A 20 -4.50 9.43 -28.81
N ARG A 21 -3.35 10.07 -29.02
CA ARG A 21 -2.33 10.27 -28.01
C ARG A 21 -2.63 11.52 -27.19
N VAL A 22 -2.56 11.40 -25.88
CA VAL A 22 -2.74 12.52 -24.94
C VAL A 22 -1.40 13.20 -24.69
N ASN A 23 -1.26 14.44 -25.20
CA ASN A 23 -0.10 15.33 -25.02
C ASN A 23 -0.48 16.74 -24.62
N LYS A 24 -1.78 17.01 -24.51
CA LYS A 24 -2.32 18.28 -24.04
C LYS A 24 -3.34 18.06 -22.95
N LEU A 25 -3.41 19.01 -22.07
CA LEU A 25 -4.37 19.07 -20.97
C LEU A 25 -5.18 20.36 -21.05
N GLU A 26 -6.41 20.32 -20.61
CA GLU A 26 -7.31 21.46 -20.51
C GLU A 26 -7.89 21.52 -19.10
N LEU A 27 -7.80 22.68 -18.47
CA LEU A 27 -8.41 22.90 -17.16
C LEU A 27 -9.92 23.02 -17.34
N ILE A 28 -10.70 22.18 -16.66
CA ILE A 28 -12.16 22.26 -16.66
C ILE A 28 -12.57 23.46 -15.80
N PRO A 29 -13.35 24.43 -16.31
CA PRO A 29 -13.84 25.54 -15.48
C PRO A 29 -14.61 25.04 -14.26
N LEU A 30 -14.50 25.73 -13.11
CA LEU A 30 -15.18 25.34 -11.86
C LEU A 30 -16.71 25.21 -12.03
N GLU A 31 -17.31 26.05 -12.86
CA GLU A 31 -18.74 26.00 -13.16
C GLU A 31 -19.15 24.70 -13.87
N GLU A 32 -18.30 24.21 -14.79
CA GLU A 32 -18.49 22.92 -15.49
C GLU A 32 -18.13 21.75 -14.59
N LEU A 33 -17.05 21.88 -13.80
CA LEU A 33 -16.59 20.84 -12.87
C LEU A 33 -17.63 20.53 -11.77
N GLY A 34 -18.39 21.55 -11.34
CA GLY A 34 -19.49 21.42 -10.39
C GLY A 34 -19.08 21.03 -8.96
N ARG A 35 -17.80 21.07 -8.63
CA ARG A 35 -17.20 20.73 -7.32
C ARG A 35 -15.84 21.41 -7.18
N PRO A 36 -15.30 21.51 -5.95
CA PRO A 36 -13.92 21.93 -5.75
C PRO A 36 -12.90 21.01 -6.43
N ARG A 37 -11.74 21.57 -6.77
CA ARG A 37 -10.55 20.78 -7.15
C ARG A 37 -9.98 20.11 -5.91
N VAL A 38 -9.74 18.81 -6.02
CA VAL A 38 -9.14 18.01 -4.95
C VAL A 38 -7.64 17.94 -5.16
N ASP A 39 -6.88 18.23 -4.11
CA ASP A 39 -5.43 18.08 -4.11
C ASP A 39 -5.07 16.60 -3.98
N VAL A 40 -4.23 16.08 -4.87
CA VAL A 40 -3.88 14.65 -4.94
C VAL A 40 -2.38 14.48 -4.91
N VAL A 41 -1.87 13.80 -3.89
CA VAL A 41 -0.47 13.38 -3.82
C VAL A 41 -0.35 12.00 -4.45
N VAL A 42 0.54 11.85 -5.41
CA VAL A 42 0.76 10.61 -6.16
C VAL A 42 2.12 10.04 -5.80
N ASN A 43 2.13 8.83 -5.29
CA ASN A 43 3.35 8.08 -5.04
C ASN A 43 3.47 6.91 -6.00
N CYS A 44 4.31 7.05 -7.01
CA CYS A 44 4.51 6.07 -8.06
C CYS A 44 5.54 5.01 -7.65
N SER A 45 5.35 3.78 -8.16
CA SER A 45 6.41 2.78 -8.09
C SER A 45 7.60 3.16 -8.98
N GLY A 46 8.79 2.62 -8.67
CA GLY A 46 9.96 2.83 -9.53
C GLY A 46 9.77 2.28 -10.94
N VAL A 47 9.02 1.19 -11.09
CA VAL A 47 8.66 0.64 -12.41
C VAL A 47 7.79 1.60 -13.20
N PHE A 48 6.77 2.19 -12.56
CA PHE A 48 5.92 3.18 -13.21
C PHE A 48 6.73 4.43 -13.62
N ARG A 49 7.61 4.91 -12.76
CA ARG A 49 8.52 6.03 -13.05
C ARG A 49 9.34 5.77 -14.32
N ASP A 50 9.89 4.57 -14.48
CA ASP A 50 10.80 4.28 -15.59
C ASP A 50 10.05 4.03 -16.91
N LEU A 51 8.87 3.40 -16.85
CA LEU A 51 8.11 3.02 -18.03
C LEU A 51 7.10 4.09 -18.49
N PHE A 52 6.62 4.94 -17.58
CA PHE A 52 5.48 5.83 -17.80
C PHE A 52 5.80 7.30 -17.50
N ILE A 53 7.00 7.74 -17.87
CA ILE A 53 7.48 9.12 -17.62
C ILE A 53 6.56 10.19 -18.23
N ASN A 54 5.95 9.91 -19.39
CA ASN A 54 4.99 10.84 -20.02
C ASN A 54 3.72 10.99 -19.20
N GLN A 55 3.24 9.90 -18.58
CA GLN A 55 2.07 9.92 -17.72
C GLN A 55 2.36 10.68 -16.42
N MET A 56 3.56 10.51 -15.86
CA MET A 56 3.99 11.30 -14.70
C MET A 56 4.05 12.79 -15.05
N ALA A 57 4.56 13.14 -16.24
CA ALA A 57 4.60 14.51 -16.71
C ALA A 57 3.20 15.12 -16.89
N LEU A 58 2.23 14.35 -17.40
CA LEU A 58 0.84 14.79 -17.50
C LEU A 58 0.22 15.07 -16.13
N ILE A 59 0.48 14.21 -15.14
CA ILE A 59 -0.01 14.42 -13.76
C ILE A 59 0.59 15.71 -13.17
N ASP A 60 1.91 15.87 -13.24
CA ASP A 60 2.60 17.04 -12.72
C ASP A 60 2.13 18.35 -13.39
N GLN A 61 1.96 18.32 -14.71
CA GLN A 61 1.40 19.45 -15.45
C GLN A 61 -0.04 19.77 -15.05
N ALA A 62 -0.88 18.75 -14.85
CA ALA A 62 -2.27 18.95 -14.40
C ALA A 62 -2.33 19.63 -13.04
N VAL A 63 -1.50 19.19 -12.09
CA VAL A 63 -1.40 19.78 -10.76
C VAL A 63 -0.94 21.24 -10.85
N LYS A 64 0.12 21.52 -11.64
CA LYS A 64 0.62 22.89 -11.84
C LYS A 64 -0.41 23.81 -12.48
N MET A 65 -1.13 23.33 -13.50
CA MET A 65 -2.23 24.07 -14.11
C MET A 65 -3.31 24.45 -13.08
N ALA A 66 -3.70 23.52 -12.24
CA ALA A 66 -4.69 23.76 -11.19
C ALA A 66 -4.17 24.74 -10.12
N ALA A 67 -2.90 24.61 -9.71
CA ALA A 67 -2.28 25.50 -8.74
C ALA A 67 -2.16 26.94 -9.25
N GLU A 68 -1.84 27.12 -10.53
CA GLU A 68 -1.68 28.42 -11.18
C GLU A 68 -3.01 29.08 -11.57
N ALA A 69 -4.12 28.33 -11.57
CA ALA A 69 -5.44 28.88 -11.89
C ALA A 69 -5.86 29.93 -10.85
N ASP A 70 -6.32 31.08 -11.33
CA ASP A 70 -6.79 32.15 -10.44
C ASP A 70 -8.24 31.91 -10.00
N GLU A 71 -8.36 31.00 -9.02
CA GLU A 71 -9.63 30.52 -8.49
C GLU A 71 -9.71 30.70 -6.96
N PRO A 72 -10.93 30.80 -6.39
CA PRO A 72 -11.12 30.88 -4.94
C PRO A 72 -10.52 29.67 -4.21
N LEU A 73 -9.84 29.88 -3.09
CA LEU A 73 -9.13 28.81 -2.35
C LEU A 73 -10.08 27.76 -1.77
N GLU A 74 -11.34 28.12 -1.52
CA GLU A 74 -12.40 27.22 -1.05
C GLU A 74 -12.89 26.28 -2.19
N GLN A 75 -12.55 26.60 -3.44
CA GLN A 75 -12.91 25.82 -4.61
C GLN A 75 -11.69 25.17 -5.29
N ASN A 76 -10.47 25.50 -4.84
CA ASN A 76 -9.25 24.95 -5.39
C ASN A 76 -8.24 24.61 -4.29
N PHE A 77 -8.34 23.40 -3.76
CA PHE A 77 -7.44 22.94 -2.70
C PHE A 77 -6.01 22.69 -3.20
N VAL A 78 -5.80 22.42 -4.49
CA VAL A 78 -4.46 22.32 -5.10
C VAL A 78 -3.73 23.66 -4.98
N ARG A 79 -4.39 24.76 -5.39
CA ARG A 79 -3.86 26.12 -5.29
C ARG A 79 -3.64 26.52 -3.83
N LYS A 80 -4.60 26.23 -2.96
CA LYS A 80 -4.53 26.57 -1.53
C LYS A 80 -3.27 26.00 -0.91
N HIS A 81 -3.08 24.69 -0.98
CA HIS A 81 -1.93 24.02 -0.37
C HIS A 81 -0.61 24.38 -1.06
N ALA A 82 -0.62 24.62 -2.37
CA ALA A 82 0.57 25.07 -3.08
C ALA A 82 1.01 26.50 -2.65
N LEU A 83 0.07 27.40 -2.40
CA LEU A 83 0.38 28.73 -1.85
C LEU A 83 0.95 28.66 -0.43
N GLU A 84 0.33 27.87 0.44
CA GLU A 84 0.82 27.63 1.80
C GLU A 84 2.24 27.06 1.79
N GLN A 85 2.52 26.13 0.88
CA GLN A 85 3.85 25.54 0.74
C GLN A 85 4.86 26.54 0.15
N ALA A 86 4.46 27.33 -0.84
CA ALA A 86 5.30 28.37 -1.45
C ALA A 86 5.74 29.43 -0.43
N GLU A 87 4.83 29.85 0.43
CA GLU A 87 5.11 30.80 1.52
C GLU A 87 6.10 30.19 2.53
N LYS A 88 5.87 28.94 2.93
CA LYS A 88 6.72 28.21 3.88
C LYS A 88 8.15 28.03 3.39
N GLU A 89 8.32 27.72 2.10
CA GLU A 89 9.63 27.43 1.51
C GLU A 89 10.31 28.63 0.86
N GLY A 90 9.60 29.74 0.68
CA GLY A 90 10.11 30.90 -0.05
C GLY A 90 10.38 30.61 -1.53
N THR A 91 9.58 29.75 -2.15
CA THR A 91 9.72 29.28 -3.53
C THR A 91 8.57 29.74 -4.42
N SER A 92 8.64 29.48 -5.74
CA SER A 92 7.55 29.78 -6.65
C SER A 92 6.34 28.88 -6.40
N LEU A 93 5.12 29.38 -6.72
CA LEU A 93 3.90 28.59 -6.65
C LEU A 93 4.00 27.29 -7.47
N ARG A 94 4.64 27.39 -8.64
CA ARG A 94 4.84 26.25 -9.55
C ARG A 94 5.75 25.18 -8.95
N ASP A 95 6.84 25.57 -8.27
CA ASP A 95 7.75 24.64 -7.61
C ASP A 95 7.14 24.02 -6.34
N ALA A 96 6.29 24.80 -5.65
CA ALA A 96 5.54 24.34 -4.48
C ALA A 96 4.38 23.40 -4.84
N ALA A 97 3.92 23.42 -6.10
CA ALA A 97 2.89 22.50 -6.61
C ALA A 97 3.42 21.10 -6.91
N CYS A 98 4.44 20.62 -6.19
CA CYS A 98 5.01 19.30 -6.33
C CYS A 98 4.10 18.25 -5.66
N ARG A 99 3.52 17.33 -6.46
CA ARG A 99 2.60 16.28 -5.97
C ARG A 99 2.91 14.89 -6.51
N VAL A 100 3.93 14.75 -7.37
CA VAL A 100 4.31 13.45 -7.95
C VAL A 100 5.62 13.01 -7.35
N PHE A 101 5.58 11.90 -6.63
CA PHE A 101 6.73 11.33 -5.92
C PHE A 101 6.96 9.87 -6.35
N SER A 102 8.17 9.41 -6.18
CA SER A 102 8.56 8.02 -6.44
C SER A 102 9.83 7.68 -5.66
N ASN A 103 10.40 6.51 -5.95
CA ASN A 103 11.72 6.12 -5.50
C ASN A 103 12.82 6.90 -6.25
N ALA A 104 14.02 6.96 -5.68
CA ALA A 104 15.22 7.37 -6.40
C ALA A 104 15.43 6.54 -7.67
N SER A 105 16.12 7.10 -8.66
CA SER A 105 16.49 6.37 -9.89
C SER A 105 17.22 5.07 -9.54
N GLY A 106 16.81 3.96 -10.17
CA GLY A 106 17.36 2.62 -9.91
C GLY A 106 16.82 1.93 -8.65
N SER A 107 15.87 2.52 -7.93
CA SER A 107 15.20 1.94 -6.77
C SER A 107 13.72 1.71 -7.07
N TYR A 108 13.14 0.58 -6.61
CA TYR A 108 11.82 0.14 -7.06
C TYR A 108 10.82 -0.11 -5.92
N SER A 109 11.28 -0.24 -4.68
CA SER A 109 10.48 -0.57 -3.50
C SER A 109 10.80 0.38 -2.35
N SER A 110 9.87 0.54 -1.40
CA SER A 110 10.15 1.22 -0.12
C SER A 110 11.06 0.38 0.77
N ASN A 111 11.18 -0.91 0.53
CA ASN A 111 11.80 -1.95 1.35
C ASN A 111 11.03 -2.28 2.64
N VAL A 112 9.88 -1.69 2.87
CA VAL A 112 8.98 -2.07 3.98
C VAL A 112 8.59 -3.55 3.85
N ASN A 113 8.31 -4.00 2.62
CA ASN A 113 8.02 -5.41 2.35
C ASN A 113 9.17 -6.33 2.77
N LEU A 114 10.42 -5.95 2.56
CA LEU A 114 11.58 -6.75 2.96
C LEU A 114 11.74 -6.77 4.48
N ALA A 115 11.50 -5.65 5.15
CA ALA A 115 11.54 -5.58 6.60
C ALA A 115 10.47 -6.49 7.22
N VAL A 116 9.24 -6.43 6.71
CA VAL A 116 8.13 -7.30 7.14
C VAL A 116 8.45 -8.77 6.85
N GLU A 117 8.94 -9.07 5.65
CA GLU A 117 9.25 -10.44 5.23
C GLU A 117 10.34 -11.11 6.09
N ASN A 118 11.30 -10.32 6.56
CA ASN A 118 12.42 -10.81 7.35
C ASN A 118 12.28 -10.51 8.86
N SER A 119 11.15 -9.95 9.30
CA SER A 119 10.92 -9.51 10.69
C SER A 119 12.05 -8.59 11.20
N SER A 120 12.62 -7.77 10.29
CA SER A 120 13.80 -6.93 10.54
C SER A 120 13.42 -5.49 10.84
N TRP A 121 12.51 -5.29 11.78
CA TRP A 121 12.06 -3.98 12.28
C TRP A 121 11.59 -4.11 13.74
N GLU A 122 11.83 -3.10 14.55
CA GLU A 122 11.47 -3.09 15.96
C GLU A 122 10.08 -2.45 16.17
N ASP A 123 9.85 -1.29 15.57
CA ASP A 123 8.60 -0.55 15.68
C ASP A 123 8.14 0.04 14.33
N GLU A 124 6.90 0.53 14.29
CA GLU A 124 6.30 1.10 13.09
C GLU A 124 7.02 2.38 12.62
N GLY A 125 7.72 3.09 13.49
CA GLY A 125 8.51 4.27 13.15
C GLY A 125 9.68 3.92 12.21
N GLU A 126 10.30 2.76 12.39
CA GLU A 126 11.35 2.28 11.49
C GLU A 126 10.80 2.02 10.07
N LEU A 127 9.60 1.43 9.97
CA LEU A 127 8.95 1.23 8.67
C LEU A 127 8.60 2.57 8.00
N GLN A 128 8.13 3.54 8.78
CA GLN A 128 7.83 4.89 8.30
C GLN A 128 9.10 5.60 7.82
N GLU A 129 10.20 5.52 8.56
CA GLU A 129 11.48 6.10 8.16
C GLU A 129 12.03 5.44 6.90
N MET A 130 11.91 4.12 6.79
CA MET A 130 12.29 3.37 5.59
C MET A 130 11.49 3.84 4.38
N TYR A 131 10.18 4.01 4.52
CA TYR A 131 9.31 4.54 3.48
C TYR A 131 9.74 5.96 3.06
N LEU A 132 9.89 6.87 4.03
CA LEU A 132 10.27 8.27 3.79
C LEU A 132 11.64 8.40 3.13
N SER A 133 12.62 7.61 3.55
CA SER A 133 13.97 7.65 2.95
C SER A 133 13.97 7.27 1.46
N ARG A 134 13.00 6.49 1.00
CA ARG A 134 12.98 5.90 -0.34
C ARG A 134 11.91 6.45 -1.28
N LYS A 135 10.81 7.00 -0.75
CA LYS A 135 9.61 7.37 -1.52
C LYS A 135 9.39 8.88 -1.69
N THR A 136 10.33 9.69 -1.25
CA THR A 136 10.20 11.16 -1.22
C THR A 136 10.94 11.88 -2.34
N PHE A 137 11.24 11.17 -3.44
CA PHE A 137 11.89 11.76 -4.61
C PHE A 137 10.83 12.36 -5.53
N ALA A 138 10.90 13.68 -5.69
CA ALA A 138 9.92 14.44 -6.45
C ALA A 138 10.23 14.41 -7.94
N PHE A 139 9.19 14.18 -8.74
CA PHE A 139 9.23 14.34 -10.19
C PHE A 139 8.83 15.77 -10.57
N ASN A 140 9.50 16.34 -11.55
CA ASN A 140 9.20 17.65 -12.11
C ASN A 140 9.20 17.57 -13.64
N ALA A 141 8.03 17.79 -14.25
CA ALA A 141 7.87 17.77 -15.72
C ALA A 141 8.69 18.87 -16.44
N ASP A 142 9.02 19.95 -15.74
CA ASP A 142 9.85 21.04 -16.30
C ASP A 142 11.32 20.64 -16.36
N ASN A 143 11.75 19.65 -15.58
CA ASN A 143 13.07 19.02 -15.59
C ASN A 143 13.02 17.52 -15.32
N PRO A 144 12.50 16.71 -16.24
CA PRO A 144 12.15 15.29 -16.00
C PRO A 144 13.38 14.38 -15.76
N GLY A 145 14.60 14.86 -16.04
CA GLY A 145 15.85 14.11 -15.80
C GLY A 145 16.33 14.16 -14.35
N GLU A 146 15.78 15.04 -13.52
CA GLU A 146 16.20 15.23 -12.13
C GLU A 146 15.08 14.81 -11.17
N MET A 147 15.36 13.81 -10.36
CA MET A 147 14.51 13.42 -9.23
C MET A 147 15.22 13.76 -7.94
N ASN A 148 14.83 14.88 -7.35
CA ASN A 148 15.41 15.37 -6.11
C ASN A 148 14.58 14.91 -4.91
N GLN A 149 15.25 14.52 -3.84
CA GLN A 149 14.58 14.20 -2.60
C GLN A 149 13.97 15.48 -2.00
N LYS A 150 12.66 15.47 -1.78
CA LYS A 150 11.89 16.57 -1.18
C LYS A 150 11.07 16.05 0.01
N ARG A 151 11.75 15.52 1.01
CA ARG A 151 11.12 14.88 2.18
C ARG A 151 10.19 15.82 2.92
N GLU A 152 10.63 17.04 3.24
CA GLU A 152 9.82 18.01 4.00
C GLU A 152 8.53 18.40 3.25
N VAL A 153 8.61 18.55 1.92
CA VAL A 153 7.44 18.79 1.07
C VAL A 153 6.48 17.62 1.15
N PHE A 154 7.02 16.41 0.96
CA PHE A 154 6.23 15.18 1.00
C PHE A 154 5.50 15.04 2.35
N GLU A 155 6.20 15.16 3.47
CA GLU A 155 5.61 15.09 4.80
C GLU A 155 4.54 16.17 5.02
N SER A 156 4.79 17.38 4.53
CA SER A 156 3.85 18.51 4.64
C SER A 156 2.54 18.23 3.91
N VAL A 157 2.60 17.75 2.67
CA VAL A 157 1.40 17.46 1.88
C VAL A 157 0.69 16.19 2.35
N MET A 158 1.43 15.18 2.81
CA MET A 158 0.84 13.94 3.35
C MET A 158 0.04 14.19 4.65
N LYS A 159 0.44 15.14 5.50
CA LYS A 159 -0.32 15.54 6.69
C LYS A 159 -1.74 16.01 6.37
N THR A 160 -1.98 16.54 5.17
CA THR A 160 -3.30 17.06 4.75
C THR A 160 -4.20 16.00 4.11
N ALA A 161 -3.71 14.79 3.87
CA ALA A 161 -4.43 13.75 3.15
C ALA A 161 -5.54 13.11 4.00
N ASP A 162 -6.80 13.39 3.71
CA ASP A 162 -7.96 12.82 4.40
C ASP A 162 -8.27 11.38 3.95
N VAL A 163 -7.86 11.02 2.74
CA VAL A 163 -8.14 9.76 2.09
C VAL A 163 -6.90 9.21 1.40
N THR A 164 -6.68 7.92 1.50
CA THR A 164 -5.77 7.18 0.61
C THR A 164 -6.56 6.25 -0.28
N PHE A 165 -6.10 5.98 -1.50
CA PHE A 165 -6.69 4.96 -2.35
C PHE A 165 -5.66 4.28 -3.24
N GLN A 166 -5.95 3.02 -3.57
CA GLN A 166 -5.21 2.23 -4.54
C GLN A 166 -6.22 1.53 -5.48
N ASN A 167 -5.79 1.24 -6.70
CA ASN A 167 -6.58 0.45 -7.63
C ASN A 167 -6.23 -1.04 -7.51
N LEU A 168 -7.24 -1.88 -7.53
CA LEU A 168 -7.13 -3.32 -7.78
C LEU A 168 -7.63 -3.57 -9.20
N ASP A 169 -6.71 -3.91 -10.11
CA ASP A 169 -6.95 -4.04 -11.54
C ASP A 169 -6.84 -5.48 -12.07
N SER A 170 -6.54 -6.43 -11.18
CA SER A 170 -6.47 -7.86 -11.51
C SER A 170 -7.48 -8.67 -10.70
N ALA A 171 -8.25 -9.52 -11.38
CA ALA A 171 -9.13 -10.49 -10.72
C ALA A 171 -8.37 -11.69 -10.13
N GLU A 172 -7.16 -11.96 -10.63
CA GLU A 172 -6.33 -13.09 -10.21
C GLU A 172 -5.43 -12.72 -9.02
N ILE A 173 -4.87 -11.50 -9.05
CA ILE A 173 -3.95 -11.00 -8.03
C ILE A 173 -4.70 -10.12 -7.06
N SER A 174 -4.78 -10.54 -5.80
CA SER A 174 -5.41 -9.77 -4.73
C SER A 174 -4.40 -9.02 -3.86
N LEU A 175 -4.91 -8.26 -2.88
CA LEU A 175 -4.09 -7.41 -2.00
C LEU A 175 -3.07 -8.18 -1.18
N THR A 176 -3.31 -9.46 -0.89
CA THR A 176 -2.39 -10.32 -0.12
C THR A 176 -1.60 -11.30 -0.98
N ASP A 177 -1.66 -11.20 -2.31
CA ASP A 177 -0.85 -12.00 -3.24
C ASP A 177 0.53 -11.40 -3.49
N VAL A 178 0.63 -10.07 -3.50
CA VAL A 178 1.86 -9.34 -3.78
C VAL A 178 2.12 -8.24 -2.76
N SER A 179 3.37 -8.07 -2.40
CA SER A 179 3.78 -7.09 -1.38
C SER A 179 3.65 -5.63 -1.81
N HIS A 180 3.57 -5.35 -3.11
CA HIS A 180 3.58 -3.98 -3.63
C HIS A 180 2.46 -3.10 -3.08
N TYR A 181 1.32 -3.69 -2.79
CA TYR A 181 0.17 -2.94 -2.27
C TYR A 181 0.46 -2.38 -0.88
N PHE A 182 0.88 -3.21 0.09
CA PHE A 182 1.19 -2.72 1.42
C PHE A 182 2.54 -2.00 1.52
N ASP A 183 3.54 -2.38 0.69
CA ASP A 183 4.84 -1.70 0.60
C ASP A 183 4.70 -0.21 0.23
N SER A 184 3.63 0.13 -0.46
CA SER A 184 3.33 1.50 -0.91
C SER A 184 2.24 2.18 -0.10
N ASP A 185 1.63 1.51 0.88
CA ASP A 185 0.55 2.07 1.69
C ASP A 185 1.06 3.11 2.69
N PRO A 186 0.54 4.36 2.67
CA PRO A 186 1.00 5.42 3.55
C PRO A 186 0.11 5.63 4.78
N THR A 187 -0.85 4.75 5.06
CA THR A 187 -1.93 5.03 6.03
C THR A 187 -1.40 5.31 7.43
N LYS A 188 -0.57 4.43 7.99
CA LYS A 188 0.05 4.67 9.31
C LYS A 188 1.14 5.73 9.28
N LEU A 189 1.84 5.89 8.15
CA LEU A 189 2.78 7.00 7.99
C LEU A 189 2.06 8.34 8.16
N ILE A 190 0.93 8.54 7.48
CA ILE A 190 0.14 9.78 7.60
C ILE A 190 -0.32 9.98 9.05
N ALA A 191 -0.78 8.94 9.73
CA ALA A 191 -1.14 9.01 11.14
C ALA A 191 0.04 9.46 12.01
N GLY A 192 1.22 8.89 11.78
CA GLY A 192 2.45 9.26 12.51
C GLY A 192 2.95 10.69 12.24
N LEU A 193 2.67 11.23 11.05
CA LEU A 193 3.00 12.61 10.70
C LEU A 193 2.04 13.64 11.29
N ARG A 194 0.81 13.25 11.65
CA ARG A 194 -0.23 14.15 12.18
C ARG A 194 -0.12 14.34 13.68
N ASP A 195 -0.39 15.55 14.12
CA ASP A 195 -0.39 15.90 15.55
C ASP A 195 -1.52 15.20 16.33
N ASP A 196 -2.63 14.88 15.65
CA ASP A 196 -3.78 14.18 16.25
C ASP A 196 -3.67 12.64 16.15
N GLY A 197 -2.63 12.14 15.48
CA GLY A 197 -2.38 10.71 15.29
C GLY A 197 -3.42 9.97 14.46
N LYS A 198 -4.35 10.68 13.80
CA LYS A 198 -5.44 10.04 13.06
C LYS A 198 -5.00 9.56 11.68
N ALA A 199 -5.29 8.30 11.41
CA ALA A 199 -5.13 7.73 10.08
C ALA A 199 -6.16 8.30 9.09
N PRO A 200 -5.79 8.48 7.83
CA PRO A 200 -6.76 8.77 6.76
C PRO A 200 -7.66 7.55 6.53
N THR A 201 -8.81 7.76 5.91
CA THR A 201 -9.64 6.64 5.45
C THR A 201 -9.01 6.03 4.20
N SER A 202 -8.74 4.73 4.22
CA SER A 202 -8.13 4.03 3.09
C SER A 202 -9.16 3.26 2.27
N TYR A 203 -9.12 3.42 0.94
CA TYR A 203 -10.03 2.80 -0.01
C TYR A 203 -9.28 2.01 -1.09
N ILE A 204 -9.93 0.96 -1.55
CA ILE A 204 -9.54 0.19 -2.73
C ILE A 204 -10.61 0.39 -3.80
N ALA A 205 -10.19 0.85 -4.96
CA ALA A 205 -11.01 0.91 -6.15
C ALA A 205 -10.79 -0.37 -6.98
N ASP A 206 -11.74 -1.28 -6.89
CA ASP A 206 -11.76 -2.51 -7.70
C ASP A 206 -12.22 -2.15 -9.11
N THR A 207 -11.28 -2.15 -10.03
CA THR A 207 -11.47 -1.80 -11.45
C THR A 207 -11.40 -3.02 -12.36
N THR A 208 -11.51 -4.22 -11.81
CA THR A 208 -11.48 -5.50 -12.55
C THR A 208 -12.67 -5.67 -13.48
N THR A 209 -13.73 -4.90 -13.28
CA THR A 209 -14.92 -4.86 -14.14
C THR A 209 -15.23 -3.44 -14.63
N ALA A 210 -16.05 -3.33 -15.67
CA ALA A 210 -16.46 -2.03 -16.22
C ALA A 210 -17.20 -1.14 -15.18
N ASN A 211 -17.82 -1.74 -14.18
CA ASN A 211 -18.45 -1.04 -13.06
C ASN A 211 -17.53 -1.13 -11.85
N ALA A 212 -16.62 -0.19 -11.73
CA ALA A 212 -15.70 -0.12 -10.59
C ALA A 212 -16.45 -0.10 -9.26
N GLN A 213 -15.92 -0.84 -8.29
CA GLN A 213 -16.44 -0.90 -6.93
C GLN A 213 -15.43 -0.27 -5.98
N VAL A 214 -15.87 0.66 -5.15
CA VAL A 214 -15.01 1.26 -4.12
C VAL A 214 -15.40 0.69 -2.77
N ARG A 215 -14.43 0.11 -2.06
CA ARG A 215 -14.57 -0.45 -0.72
C ARG A 215 -13.50 0.12 0.20
N SER A 216 -13.76 0.14 1.49
CA SER A 216 -12.68 0.40 2.44
C SER A 216 -11.59 -0.68 2.34
N LEU A 217 -10.36 -0.31 2.67
CA LEU A 217 -9.25 -1.28 2.71
C LEU A 217 -9.57 -2.46 3.63
N SER A 218 -10.11 -2.20 4.83
CA SER A 218 -10.50 -3.25 5.78
C SER A 218 -11.55 -4.20 5.21
N GLU A 219 -12.59 -3.67 4.52
CA GLU A 219 -13.59 -4.52 3.86
C GLU A 219 -12.97 -5.38 2.75
N THR A 220 -12.05 -4.82 1.98
CA THR A 220 -11.37 -5.55 0.89
C THR A 220 -10.47 -6.66 1.45
N ILE A 221 -9.73 -6.40 2.54
CA ILE A 221 -8.90 -7.41 3.21
C ILE A 221 -9.77 -8.53 3.80
N ARG A 222 -10.93 -8.21 4.42
CA ARG A 222 -11.87 -9.24 4.89
C ARG A 222 -12.36 -10.13 3.76
N LEU A 223 -12.72 -9.52 2.63
CA LEU A 223 -13.19 -10.25 1.45
C LEU A 223 -12.08 -11.14 0.89
N ASP A 224 -10.87 -10.62 0.77
CA ASP A 224 -9.71 -11.37 0.31
C ASP A 224 -9.38 -12.54 1.24
N SER A 225 -9.35 -12.31 2.55
CA SER A 225 -9.10 -13.38 3.54
C SER A 225 -10.14 -14.50 3.43
N ARG A 226 -11.42 -14.17 3.34
CA ARG A 226 -12.51 -15.16 3.24
C ARG A 226 -12.60 -15.88 1.90
N THR A 227 -12.14 -15.26 0.83
CA THR A 227 -12.17 -15.87 -0.50
C THR A 227 -10.93 -16.68 -0.83
N LYS A 228 -9.83 -16.43 -0.13
CA LYS A 228 -8.54 -17.09 -0.35
C LYS A 228 -8.00 -17.74 0.94
N LEU A 229 -7.24 -17.04 1.76
CA LEU A 229 -6.50 -17.62 2.90
C LEU A 229 -7.34 -18.57 3.77
N LEU A 230 -8.57 -18.18 4.10
CA LEU A 230 -9.52 -18.90 4.97
C LEU A 230 -10.53 -19.75 4.17
N ASN A 231 -10.43 -19.79 2.84
CA ASN A 231 -11.34 -20.55 1.99
C ASN A 231 -10.80 -21.97 1.76
N PRO A 232 -11.51 -23.03 2.21
CA PRO A 232 -11.08 -24.42 2.00
C PRO A 232 -10.83 -24.76 0.53
N LYS A 233 -11.63 -24.23 -0.40
CA LYS A 233 -11.42 -24.49 -1.83
C LYS A 233 -10.10 -23.89 -2.34
N TRP A 234 -9.66 -22.77 -1.75
CA TRP A 234 -8.41 -22.16 -2.13
C TRP A 234 -7.21 -22.86 -1.49
N TYR A 235 -7.20 -23.00 -0.15
CA TYR A 235 -6.02 -23.56 0.51
C TYR A 235 -5.83 -25.04 0.21
N GLU A 236 -6.91 -25.83 0.07
CA GLU A 236 -6.80 -27.22 -0.38
C GLU A 236 -6.22 -27.32 -1.78
N GLY A 237 -6.69 -26.48 -2.72
CA GLY A 237 -6.11 -26.40 -4.06
C GLY A 237 -4.65 -25.98 -4.07
N MET A 238 -4.22 -25.10 -3.16
CA MET A 238 -2.81 -24.78 -2.98
C MET A 238 -2.03 -26.01 -2.45
N LEU A 239 -2.53 -26.66 -1.41
CA LEU A 239 -1.88 -27.81 -0.78
C LEU A 239 -1.75 -29.03 -1.71
N ASP A 240 -2.61 -29.15 -2.72
CA ASP A 240 -2.44 -30.14 -3.79
C ASP A 240 -1.14 -29.95 -4.60
N SER A 241 -0.59 -28.74 -4.60
CA SER A 241 0.72 -28.41 -5.16
C SER A 241 1.89 -28.73 -4.22
N GLY A 242 1.62 -29.37 -3.08
CA GLY A 242 2.62 -29.85 -2.13
C GLY A 242 3.43 -28.73 -1.50
N TYR A 243 4.76 -28.83 -1.59
CA TYR A 243 5.73 -27.91 -0.99
C TYR A 243 5.43 -26.42 -1.30
N GLU A 244 5.18 -26.10 -2.58
CA GLU A 244 4.89 -24.73 -3.02
C GLU A 244 3.56 -24.20 -2.47
N GLY A 245 2.55 -25.07 -2.33
CA GLY A 245 1.26 -24.66 -1.77
C GLY A 245 1.36 -24.17 -0.33
N VAL A 246 2.15 -24.84 0.52
CA VAL A 246 2.39 -24.38 1.89
C VAL A 246 3.13 -23.04 1.89
N ARG A 247 4.07 -22.87 0.96
CA ARG A 247 4.79 -21.58 0.79
C ARG A 247 3.84 -20.45 0.44
N GLU A 248 2.87 -20.68 -0.44
CA GLU A 248 1.87 -19.66 -0.81
C GLU A 248 0.95 -19.29 0.36
N VAL A 249 0.55 -20.26 1.19
CA VAL A 249 -0.21 -19.99 2.44
C VAL A 249 0.63 -19.13 3.39
N ALA A 250 1.88 -19.51 3.64
CA ALA A 250 2.79 -18.77 4.52
C ALA A 250 3.04 -17.35 4.02
N LYS A 251 3.27 -17.18 2.71
CA LYS A 251 3.48 -15.89 2.06
C LYS A 251 2.26 -14.97 2.24
N ARG A 252 1.08 -15.49 2.01
CA ARG A 252 -0.16 -14.73 2.14
C ARG A 252 -0.40 -14.27 3.58
N LEU A 253 -0.16 -15.13 4.56
CA LEU A 253 -0.26 -14.76 5.97
C LEU A 253 0.76 -13.66 6.34
N ASN A 254 1.99 -13.75 5.84
CA ASN A 254 3.01 -12.72 6.04
C ASN A 254 2.64 -11.39 5.37
N PHE A 255 2.03 -11.39 4.19
CA PHE A 255 1.54 -10.16 3.56
C PHE A 255 0.33 -9.57 4.29
N THR A 256 -0.47 -10.40 4.95
CA THR A 256 -1.51 -9.96 5.87
C THR A 256 -0.91 -9.22 7.08
N LEU A 257 0.20 -9.72 7.65
CA LEU A 257 1.00 -8.99 8.65
C LEU A 257 1.48 -7.63 8.09
N GLY A 258 1.95 -7.60 6.84
CA GLY A 258 2.33 -6.34 6.18
C GLY A 258 1.23 -5.30 6.20
N TRP A 259 -0.01 -5.69 5.90
CA TRP A 259 -1.17 -4.82 6.00
C TRP A 259 -1.50 -4.37 7.42
N SER A 260 -1.30 -5.21 8.43
CA SER A 260 -1.41 -4.79 9.83
C SER A 260 -0.37 -3.73 10.18
N ALA A 261 0.86 -3.91 9.71
CA ALA A 261 1.99 -3.03 9.99
C ALA A 261 1.85 -1.65 9.32
N THR A 262 1.35 -1.58 8.08
CA THR A 262 1.29 -0.33 7.30
C THR A 262 -0.03 0.42 7.42
N SER A 263 -1.14 -0.30 7.63
CA SER A 263 -2.48 0.32 7.63
C SER A 263 -3.29 0.11 8.91
N GLY A 264 -3.03 -0.97 9.67
CA GLY A 264 -3.89 -1.36 10.79
C GLY A 264 -5.29 -1.81 10.37
N SER A 265 -5.47 -2.24 9.11
CA SER A 265 -6.78 -2.54 8.52
C SER A 265 -7.16 -4.02 8.56
N VAL A 266 -6.38 -4.87 9.23
CA VAL A 266 -6.66 -6.31 9.38
C VAL A 266 -7.41 -6.56 10.66
N ASP A 267 -8.56 -7.24 10.57
CA ASP A 267 -9.33 -7.59 11.74
C ASP A 267 -8.77 -8.82 12.47
N ASN A 268 -8.92 -8.86 13.78
CA ASN A 268 -8.47 -9.95 14.67
C ASN A 268 -8.90 -11.34 14.19
N PHE A 269 -10.13 -11.48 13.68
CA PHE A 269 -10.68 -12.76 13.24
C PHE A 269 -9.83 -13.42 12.13
N VAL A 270 -9.11 -12.63 11.32
CA VAL A 270 -8.29 -13.19 10.22
C VAL A 270 -7.18 -14.07 10.77
N TYR A 271 -6.52 -13.61 11.82
CA TYR A 271 -5.47 -14.38 12.49
C TYR A 271 -6.03 -15.49 13.35
N GLU A 272 -7.17 -15.25 14.03
CA GLU A 272 -7.85 -16.26 14.83
C GLU A 272 -8.29 -17.46 13.96
N GLU A 273 -8.98 -17.21 12.85
CA GLU A 273 -9.40 -18.28 11.94
C GLU A 273 -8.20 -18.94 11.22
N ALA A 274 -7.11 -18.20 10.96
CA ALA A 274 -5.88 -18.80 10.43
C ALA A 274 -5.23 -19.75 11.45
N ASN A 275 -5.21 -19.36 12.74
CA ASN A 275 -4.73 -20.21 13.82
C ASN A 275 -5.58 -21.49 13.96
N GLU A 276 -6.92 -21.32 13.97
CA GLU A 276 -7.84 -22.46 14.03
C GLU A 276 -7.64 -23.43 12.84
N THR A 277 -7.49 -22.88 11.62
CA THR A 277 -7.38 -23.68 10.39
C THR A 277 -6.04 -24.39 10.26
N PHE A 278 -4.93 -23.68 10.51
CA PHE A 278 -3.60 -24.18 10.16
C PHE A 278 -2.80 -24.71 11.35
N ILE A 279 -3.19 -24.34 12.58
CA ILE A 279 -2.47 -24.71 13.81
C ILE A 279 -3.29 -25.63 14.70
N ASN A 280 -4.55 -25.26 15.03
CA ASN A 280 -5.35 -26.00 15.98
C ASN A 280 -5.90 -27.32 15.38
N ASP A 281 -6.14 -27.37 14.07
CA ASP A 281 -6.50 -28.62 13.40
C ASP A 281 -5.28 -29.56 13.32
N PRO A 282 -5.28 -30.70 14.04
CA PRO A 282 -4.11 -31.59 14.12
C PRO A 282 -3.79 -32.28 12.79
N GLU A 283 -4.79 -32.56 11.96
CA GLU A 283 -4.57 -33.20 10.64
C GLU A 283 -3.98 -32.21 9.65
N MET A 284 -4.46 -30.98 9.63
CA MET A 284 -3.92 -29.91 8.82
C MET A 284 -2.49 -29.58 9.24
N ARG A 285 -2.23 -29.42 10.53
CA ARG A 285 -0.89 -29.17 11.08
C ARG A 285 0.11 -30.23 10.65
N LYS A 286 -0.25 -31.50 10.81
CA LYS A 286 0.58 -32.65 10.39
C LYS A 286 0.87 -32.60 8.89
N ARG A 287 -0.15 -32.36 8.07
CA ARG A 287 -0.03 -32.25 6.61
C ARG A 287 0.91 -31.13 6.19
N LEU A 288 0.77 -29.93 6.77
CA LEU A 288 1.64 -28.79 6.49
C LEU A 288 3.10 -29.07 6.85
N LEU A 289 3.32 -29.68 8.02
CA LEU A 289 4.63 -30.06 8.51
C LEU A 289 5.30 -31.14 7.62
N GLU A 290 4.54 -32.09 7.10
CA GLU A 290 5.03 -33.12 6.18
C GLU A 290 5.35 -32.54 4.79
N LEU A 291 4.53 -31.64 4.27
CA LEU A 291 4.70 -31.05 2.95
C LEU A 291 5.84 -30.04 2.89
N ASN A 292 5.94 -29.13 3.89
CA ASN A 292 6.97 -28.09 3.92
C ASN A 292 7.21 -27.57 5.35
N PRO A 293 8.11 -28.20 6.12
CA PRO A 293 8.39 -27.78 7.48
C PRO A 293 8.92 -26.33 7.59
N HIS A 294 9.70 -25.86 6.62
CA HIS A 294 10.21 -24.50 6.61
C HIS A 294 9.10 -23.44 6.47
N SER A 295 8.19 -23.65 5.54
CA SER A 295 7.05 -22.75 5.37
C SER A 295 6.05 -22.88 6.51
N PHE A 296 5.89 -24.07 7.08
CA PHE A 296 5.05 -24.25 8.26
C PHE A 296 5.63 -23.51 9.46
N ARG A 297 6.95 -23.61 9.73
CA ARG A 297 7.62 -22.78 10.75
C ARG A 297 7.35 -21.29 10.53
N ARG A 298 7.36 -20.83 9.26
CA ARG A 298 7.05 -19.43 8.93
C ARG A 298 5.61 -19.06 9.28
N ILE A 299 4.62 -19.92 9.04
CA ILE A 299 3.22 -19.71 9.45
C ILE A 299 3.15 -19.52 10.96
N VAL A 300 3.74 -20.43 11.73
CA VAL A 300 3.78 -20.36 13.21
C VAL A 300 4.48 -19.09 13.68
N GLY A 301 5.64 -18.77 13.12
CA GLY A 301 6.41 -17.57 13.43
C GLY A 301 5.65 -16.27 13.12
N THR A 302 4.94 -16.22 12.00
CA THR A 302 4.10 -15.04 11.65
C THR A 302 2.97 -14.85 12.66
N LEU A 303 2.30 -15.92 13.11
CA LEU A 303 1.25 -15.83 14.14
C LEU A 303 1.81 -15.36 15.50
N LEU A 304 2.98 -15.85 15.90
CA LEU A 304 3.68 -15.31 17.08
C LEU A 304 4.03 -13.84 16.93
N GLU A 305 4.51 -13.43 15.76
CA GLU A 305 4.88 -12.05 15.48
C GLU A 305 3.68 -11.10 15.50
N VAL A 306 2.56 -11.44 14.87
CA VAL A 306 1.35 -10.59 14.88
C VAL A 306 0.79 -10.42 16.29
N ASN A 307 0.86 -11.45 17.13
CA ASN A 307 0.49 -11.32 18.55
C ASN A 307 1.50 -10.45 19.30
N GLY A 308 2.78 -10.72 19.18
CA GLY A 308 3.85 -9.96 19.88
C GLY A 308 3.86 -8.48 19.52
N ARG A 309 3.41 -8.11 18.32
CA ARG A 309 3.26 -6.72 17.85
C ARG A 309 1.89 -6.11 18.19
N GLY A 310 0.99 -6.87 18.83
CA GLY A 310 -0.33 -6.37 19.23
C GLY A 310 -1.34 -6.27 18.08
N TYR A 311 -1.12 -6.97 16.97
CA TYR A 311 -2.06 -7.01 15.84
C TYR A 311 -3.09 -8.13 15.95
N TRP A 312 -2.89 -9.06 16.85
CA TRP A 312 -3.78 -10.17 17.15
C TRP A 312 -3.89 -10.40 18.65
N GLU A 313 -5.11 -10.32 19.17
CA GLU A 313 -5.43 -10.69 20.54
C GLU A 313 -5.96 -12.12 20.56
N THR A 314 -5.32 -13.00 21.33
CA THR A 314 -5.70 -14.40 21.49
C THR A 314 -5.40 -14.88 22.91
N SER A 315 -5.76 -16.14 23.23
CA SER A 315 -5.54 -16.71 24.57
C SER A 315 -4.08 -17.06 24.82
N ASP A 316 -3.70 -17.05 26.10
CA ASP A 316 -2.36 -17.50 26.53
C ASP A 316 -2.09 -18.96 26.11
N GLU A 317 -3.14 -19.81 26.06
CA GLU A 317 -3.05 -21.21 25.62
C GLU A 317 -2.61 -21.28 24.15
N ASN A 318 -3.22 -20.48 23.27
CA ASN A 318 -2.82 -20.41 21.87
C ASN A 318 -1.36 -19.95 21.71
N ILE A 319 -0.93 -18.98 22.49
CA ILE A 319 0.46 -18.48 22.43
C ILE A 319 1.44 -19.54 22.91
N GLN A 320 1.15 -20.21 24.02
CA GLN A 320 1.99 -21.29 24.51
C GLN A 320 2.08 -22.43 23.49
N GLN A 321 0.97 -22.83 22.89
CA GLN A 321 0.95 -23.85 21.83
C GLN A 321 1.81 -23.45 20.61
N LEU A 322 1.71 -22.21 20.16
CA LEU A 322 2.51 -21.69 19.05
C LEU A 322 4.02 -21.69 19.39
N GLN A 323 4.39 -21.32 20.62
CA GLN A 323 5.78 -21.33 21.07
C GLN A 323 6.37 -22.74 21.12
N GLU A 324 5.61 -23.68 21.69
CA GLU A 324 6.01 -25.10 21.75
C GLU A 324 6.15 -25.69 20.34
N LEU A 325 5.18 -25.39 19.48
CA LEU A 325 5.18 -25.87 18.09
C LEU A 325 6.33 -25.27 17.26
N TYR A 326 6.62 -23.98 17.46
CA TYR A 326 7.75 -23.34 16.79
C TYR A 326 9.07 -24.05 17.09
N GLN A 327 9.30 -24.34 18.36
CA GLN A 327 10.51 -25.04 18.81
C GLN A 327 10.55 -26.50 18.29
N GLU A 328 9.44 -27.21 18.36
CA GLU A 328 9.35 -28.58 17.82
C GLU A 328 9.71 -28.64 16.33
N VAL A 329 9.21 -27.66 15.55
CA VAL A 329 9.48 -27.60 14.11
C VAL A 329 10.93 -27.21 13.84
N GLU A 330 11.54 -26.33 14.63
CA GLU A 330 12.97 -26.01 14.52
C GLU A 330 13.84 -27.24 14.80
N ASP A 331 13.59 -27.95 15.90
CA ASP A 331 14.30 -29.15 16.27
C ASP A 331 14.22 -30.23 15.17
N ARG A 332 13.06 -30.35 14.53
CA ARG A 332 12.87 -31.26 13.40
C ARG A 332 13.66 -30.84 12.15
N ILE A 333 13.67 -29.53 11.83
CA ILE A 333 14.43 -29.00 10.69
C ILE A 333 15.93 -29.18 10.90
N GLU A 334 16.41 -29.02 12.11
CA GLU A 334 17.83 -29.17 12.49
C GLU A 334 18.24 -30.64 12.67
N GLY A 335 17.27 -31.57 12.66
CA GLY A 335 17.53 -33.01 12.84
C GLY A 335 17.86 -33.40 14.30
N VAL A 336 17.47 -32.59 15.26
CA VAL A 336 17.65 -32.82 16.70
C VAL A 336 16.55 -33.72 17.26
N ALA A 337 15.33 -33.61 16.70
CA ALA A 337 14.19 -34.47 17.05
C ALA A 337 13.89 -35.45 15.91
N SER A 338 13.69 -36.72 16.25
CA SER A 338 13.32 -37.80 15.33
C SER A 338 11.82 -37.97 15.23
#